data_4047e93c89f2e915b6283e181ab05e1d
#
_entry.id   4047e93c89f2e915b6283e181ab05e1d
#
_cell.length_a   1.000
_cell.length_b   1.000
_cell.length_c   1.000
_cell.angle_alpha   90.00
_cell.angle_beta   90.00
_cell.angle_gamma   90.00
#
_symmetry.space_group_name_H-M   'P 1'
#
loop_
_entity.id
_entity.type
_entity.pdbx_description
1 polymer ?
#
loop_
_entity_poly.entity_id
_entity_poly.type
_entity_poly.pdbx_seq_one_letter_code
_entity_poly.pdbx_strand_id
1 'polypeptide(L)'
;RDAKKLRDAGMRVIRNAHYPQDPAFMDACDELGLFVIVNTPGWQFWNDQPIFAQRVYSDIRNMVRRDRNHPSVWMWEPILNETWYPADFAKNVVDILNEEYPYPYCYAGCDVTARGHESFPIHFTHPMNGGGGAFNTENLDPKISYFTREWGDNVDDWNSHNSPSRVNRGWGEVPMLIQAQGY
;
A
#
# COMPACT_ATOMS: atom_id res chain seq x y z
N ARG A 1 5.60 15.38 -13.18
CA ARG A 1 6.07 16.27 -12.11
C ARG A 1 6.29 15.52 -10.79
N ASP A 2 5.28 14.83 -10.27
CA ASP A 2 5.36 14.20 -8.94
C ASP A 2 6.32 13.01 -8.90
N ALA A 3 6.30 12.13 -9.90
CA ALA A 3 7.27 11.06 -10.03
C ALA A 3 8.73 11.60 -10.02
N LYS A 4 8.98 12.72 -10.73
CA LYS A 4 10.32 13.35 -10.71
C LYS A 4 10.72 13.85 -9.32
N LYS A 5 9.80 14.46 -8.58
CA LYS A 5 10.08 14.93 -7.20
C LYS A 5 10.42 13.77 -6.27
N LEU A 6 9.66 12.66 -6.37
CA LEU A 6 9.93 11.46 -5.60
C LEU A 6 11.30 10.87 -5.95
N ARG A 7 11.62 10.80 -7.24
CA ARG A 7 12.94 10.33 -7.69
C ARG A 7 14.08 11.22 -7.20
N ASP A 8 13.93 12.54 -7.31
CA ASP A 8 14.92 13.54 -6.87
C ASP A 8 15.10 13.48 -5.33
N ALA A 9 14.05 13.19 -4.57
CA ALA A 9 14.11 12.95 -3.13
C ALA A 9 14.77 11.61 -2.73
N GLY A 10 15.19 10.80 -3.68
CA GLY A 10 15.87 9.53 -3.42
C GLY A 10 14.94 8.32 -3.35
N MET A 11 13.65 8.48 -3.49
CA MET A 11 12.71 7.36 -3.48
C MET A 11 12.97 6.41 -4.66
N ARG A 12 12.78 5.13 -4.41
CA ARG A 12 12.91 4.06 -5.42
C ARG A 12 11.65 3.24 -5.57
N VAL A 13 10.91 3.08 -4.49
CA VAL A 13 9.64 2.34 -4.43
C VAL A 13 8.56 3.29 -3.96
N ILE A 14 7.43 3.25 -4.63
CA ILE A 14 6.26 4.07 -4.33
C ILE A 14 5.07 3.15 -4.15
N ARG A 15 4.35 3.31 -3.08
CA ARG A 15 3.03 2.70 -2.89
C ARG A 15 1.96 3.72 -3.26
N ASN A 16 1.12 3.36 -4.22
CA ASN A 16 0.03 4.23 -4.69
C ASN A 16 -1.20 4.15 -3.77
N ALA A 17 -1.01 4.47 -2.50
CA ALA A 17 -2.08 4.39 -1.51
C ALA A 17 -3.12 5.50 -1.72
N HIS A 18 -4.42 5.23 -1.86
CA HIS A 18 -5.00 3.88 -1.89
C HIS A 18 -5.81 3.71 -3.18
N TYR A 19 -5.25 4.09 -4.31
CA TYR A 19 -5.89 4.05 -5.62
C TYR A 19 -4.86 3.91 -6.74
N PRO A 20 -5.25 3.29 -7.88
CA PRO A 20 -4.44 3.37 -9.09
C PRO A 20 -4.25 4.84 -9.50
N GLN A 21 -3.05 5.18 -9.91
CA GLN A 21 -2.73 6.55 -10.35
C GLN A 21 -3.09 6.76 -11.82
N ASP A 22 -3.02 8.02 -12.24
CA ASP A 22 -3.15 8.40 -13.64
C ASP A 22 -2.12 7.64 -14.50
N PRO A 23 -2.48 7.16 -15.71
CA PRO A 23 -1.53 6.50 -16.60
C PRO A 23 -0.26 7.31 -16.87
N ALA A 24 -0.36 8.63 -16.99
CA ALA A 24 0.83 9.48 -17.19
C ALA A 24 1.79 9.47 -15.98
N PHE A 25 1.31 9.16 -14.77
CA PHE A 25 2.19 8.92 -13.63
C PHE A 25 2.95 7.60 -13.78
N MET A 26 2.28 6.56 -14.26
CA MET A 26 2.91 5.26 -14.51
C MET A 26 3.96 5.37 -15.62
N ASP A 27 3.66 6.06 -16.74
CA ASP A 27 4.62 6.35 -17.80
C ASP A 27 5.86 7.08 -17.24
N ALA A 28 5.65 8.07 -16.39
CA ALA A 28 6.75 8.79 -15.76
C ALA A 28 7.56 7.93 -14.79
N CYS A 29 6.94 6.97 -14.11
CA CYS A 29 7.64 6.01 -13.27
C CYS A 29 8.51 5.06 -14.11
N ASP A 30 8.00 4.61 -15.25
CA ASP A 30 8.75 3.79 -16.21
C ASP A 30 10.00 4.52 -16.68
N GLU A 31 9.85 5.77 -17.14
CA GLU A 31 10.96 6.61 -17.61
C GLU A 31 12.01 6.91 -16.53
N LEU A 32 11.58 7.11 -15.30
CA LEU A 32 12.45 7.49 -14.19
C LEU A 32 13.02 6.31 -13.41
N GLY A 33 12.64 5.09 -13.75
CA GLY A 33 13.08 3.87 -13.05
C GLY A 33 12.61 3.83 -11.60
N LEU A 34 11.33 4.16 -11.37
CA LEU A 34 10.66 4.01 -10.08
C LEU A 34 9.89 2.70 -10.06
N PHE A 35 9.92 1.99 -8.95
CA PHE A 35 9.06 0.83 -8.72
C PHE A 35 7.75 1.26 -8.08
N VAL A 36 6.66 0.65 -8.51
CA VAL A 36 5.31 1.02 -8.06
C VAL A 36 4.58 -0.20 -7.51
N ILE A 37 4.00 -0.04 -6.33
CA ILE A 37 3.00 -0.95 -5.77
C ILE A 37 1.63 -0.37 -6.14
N VAL A 38 0.90 -1.08 -7.00
CA VAL A 38 -0.40 -0.62 -7.52
C VAL A 38 -1.52 -1.16 -6.65
N ASN A 39 -2.35 -0.26 -6.14
CA ASN A 39 -3.39 -0.54 -5.15
C ASN A 39 -4.78 -0.58 -5.79
N THR A 40 -5.60 -1.52 -5.32
CA THR A 40 -7.05 -1.51 -5.61
C THR A 40 -7.69 -0.27 -4.99
N PRO A 41 -8.59 0.41 -5.71
CA PRO A 41 -9.28 1.57 -5.17
C PRO A 41 -10.21 1.18 -4.02
N GLY A 42 -10.04 1.81 -2.88
CA GLY A 42 -10.88 1.61 -1.70
C GLY A 42 -10.10 1.43 -0.41
N TRP A 43 -10.71 1.92 0.66
CA TRP A 43 -10.05 2.02 1.94
C TRP A 43 -11.10 2.17 3.07
N GLN A 44 -10.91 1.43 4.15
CA GLN A 44 -11.71 1.49 5.39
C GLN A 44 -13.23 1.35 5.20
N PHE A 45 -13.67 0.72 4.12
CA PHE A 45 -15.08 0.55 3.83
C PHE A 45 -15.38 -0.84 3.27
N TRP A 46 -16.38 -1.47 3.84
CA TRP A 46 -16.95 -2.72 3.34
C TRP A 46 -18.48 -2.64 3.32
N ASN A 47 -19.08 -3.30 2.34
CA ASN A 47 -20.52 -3.44 2.23
C ASN A 47 -20.85 -4.90 1.92
N ASP A 48 -21.71 -5.50 2.73
CA ASP A 48 -22.09 -6.91 2.62
C ASP A 48 -23.01 -7.22 1.42
N GLN A 49 -23.43 -6.21 0.67
CA GLN A 49 -24.18 -6.45 -0.54
C GLN A 49 -23.30 -7.15 -1.60
N PRO A 50 -23.76 -8.28 -2.17
CA PRO A 50 -22.94 -9.04 -3.13
C PRO A 50 -22.41 -8.22 -4.31
N ILE A 51 -23.15 -7.21 -4.73
CA ILE A 51 -22.75 -6.32 -5.81
C ILE A 51 -21.48 -5.52 -5.46
N PHE A 52 -21.24 -5.24 -4.18
CA PHE A 52 -20.05 -4.51 -3.77
C PHE A 52 -18.78 -5.33 -4.08
N ALA A 53 -18.71 -6.57 -3.57
CA ALA A 53 -17.58 -7.46 -3.86
C ALA A 53 -17.38 -7.67 -5.37
N GLN A 54 -18.47 -7.86 -6.13
CA GLN A 54 -18.40 -8.02 -7.60
C GLN A 54 -17.78 -6.80 -8.30
N ARG A 55 -18.12 -5.58 -7.85
CA ARG A 55 -17.52 -4.36 -8.39
C ARG A 55 -16.03 -4.27 -8.04
N VAL A 56 -15.65 -4.58 -6.82
CA VAL A 56 -14.23 -4.60 -6.42
C VAL A 56 -13.45 -5.63 -7.25
N TYR A 57 -13.99 -6.80 -7.47
CA TYR A 57 -13.37 -7.82 -8.35
C TYR A 57 -13.19 -7.30 -9.79
N SER A 58 -14.18 -6.57 -10.29
CA SER A 58 -14.07 -5.93 -11.61
C SER A 58 -13.00 -4.85 -11.63
N ASP A 59 -12.91 -4.04 -10.58
CA ASP A 59 -11.89 -2.99 -10.45
C ASP A 59 -10.49 -3.58 -10.41
N ILE A 60 -10.28 -4.68 -9.67
CA ILE A 60 -9.01 -5.40 -9.64
C ILE A 60 -8.61 -5.89 -11.04
N ARG A 61 -9.52 -6.53 -11.78
CA ARG A 61 -9.26 -6.98 -13.14
C ARG A 61 -8.87 -5.83 -14.06
N ASN A 62 -9.62 -4.72 -13.99
CA ASN A 62 -9.37 -3.54 -14.81
C ASN A 62 -8.03 -2.89 -14.47
N MET A 63 -7.71 -2.77 -13.19
CA MET A 63 -6.43 -2.25 -12.71
C MET A 63 -5.25 -3.06 -13.26
N VAL A 64 -5.29 -4.38 -13.10
CA VAL A 64 -4.23 -5.26 -13.57
C VAL A 64 -4.10 -5.19 -15.09
N ARG A 65 -5.20 -5.27 -15.83
CA ARG A 65 -5.19 -5.19 -17.30
C ARG A 65 -4.66 -3.87 -17.82
N ARG A 66 -4.95 -2.77 -17.12
CA ARG A 66 -4.44 -1.45 -17.48
C ARG A 66 -2.93 -1.34 -17.31
N ASP A 67 -2.41 -1.81 -16.16
CA ASP A 67 -1.05 -1.45 -15.73
C ASP A 67 -0.03 -2.59 -15.87
N ARG A 68 -0.44 -3.83 -16.16
CA ARG A 68 0.46 -4.99 -16.17
C ARG A 68 1.62 -4.95 -17.17
N ASN A 69 1.57 -4.03 -18.14
CA ASN A 69 2.64 -3.86 -19.12
C ASN A 69 3.61 -2.73 -18.75
N HIS A 70 3.39 -2.01 -17.65
CA HIS A 70 4.35 -1.03 -17.15
C HIS A 70 5.51 -1.73 -16.46
N PRO A 71 6.75 -1.54 -16.89
CA PRO A 71 7.93 -2.12 -16.23
C PRO A 71 8.16 -1.58 -14.81
N SER A 72 7.56 -0.45 -14.46
CA SER A 72 7.57 0.11 -13.11
C SER A 72 6.72 -0.68 -12.13
N VAL A 73 5.70 -1.44 -12.58
CA VAL A 73 4.89 -2.25 -11.68
C VAL A 73 5.75 -3.35 -11.06
N TRP A 74 6.00 -3.20 -9.77
CA TRP A 74 6.80 -4.15 -9.01
C TRP A 74 5.93 -5.15 -8.24
N MET A 75 4.82 -4.66 -7.70
CA MET A 75 3.94 -5.46 -6.86
C MET A 75 2.50 -4.96 -6.97
N TRP A 76 1.56 -5.88 -6.82
CA TRP A 76 0.14 -5.58 -6.71
C TRP A 76 -0.29 -5.59 -5.25
N GLU A 77 -1.15 -4.68 -4.89
CA GLU A 77 -1.94 -4.70 -3.65
C GLU A 77 -3.42 -4.81 -4.04
N PRO A 78 -3.89 -6.04 -4.33
CA PRO A 78 -5.22 -6.26 -4.90
C PRO A 78 -6.32 -6.29 -3.85
N ILE A 79 -6.07 -5.81 -2.65
CA ILE A 79 -6.98 -5.85 -1.51
C ILE A 79 -7.37 -4.42 -1.07
N LEU A 80 -8.48 -4.31 -0.36
CA LEU A 80 -8.91 -3.04 0.23
C LEU A 80 -8.13 -2.76 1.51
N ASN A 81 -7.43 -1.62 1.55
CA ASN A 81 -6.63 -1.23 2.68
C ASN A 81 -7.46 -1.04 3.96
N GLU A 82 -6.96 -1.50 5.09
CA GLU A 82 -7.56 -1.32 6.43
C GLU A 82 -9.08 -1.60 6.47
N THR A 83 -9.50 -2.64 5.77
CA THR A 83 -10.91 -2.94 5.58
C THR A 83 -11.28 -4.30 6.20
N TRP A 84 -12.39 -4.34 6.90
CA TRP A 84 -12.92 -5.56 7.53
C TRP A 84 -13.78 -6.35 6.54
N TYR A 85 -13.16 -7.00 5.57
CA TYR A 85 -13.81 -7.87 4.59
C TYR A 85 -13.85 -9.33 5.08
N PRO A 86 -14.73 -10.18 4.53
CA PRO A 86 -14.73 -11.62 4.79
C PRO A 86 -13.47 -12.32 4.26
N ALA A 87 -13.05 -13.40 4.90
CA ALA A 87 -11.83 -14.13 4.51
C ALA A 87 -11.90 -14.71 3.09
N ASP A 88 -13.06 -15.13 2.64
CA ASP A 88 -13.30 -15.64 1.28
C ASP A 88 -13.13 -14.54 0.22
N PHE A 89 -13.41 -13.28 0.57
CA PHE A 89 -13.09 -12.15 -0.32
C PHE A 89 -11.60 -12.09 -0.63
N ALA A 90 -10.73 -12.21 0.37
CA ALA A 90 -9.28 -12.20 0.18
C ALA A 90 -8.82 -13.35 -0.73
N LYS A 91 -9.35 -14.55 -0.52
CA LYS A 91 -9.06 -15.70 -1.37
C LYS A 91 -9.47 -15.44 -2.84
N ASN A 92 -10.69 -14.96 -3.06
CA ASN A 92 -11.18 -14.67 -4.40
C ASN A 92 -10.36 -13.59 -5.10
N VAL A 93 -9.88 -12.59 -4.36
CA VAL A 93 -8.98 -11.56 -4.88
C VAL A 93 -7.68 -12.18 -5.40
N VAL A 94 -7.08 -13.11 -4.65
CA VAL A 94 -5.88 -13.82 -5.06
C VAL A 94 -6.12 -14.67 -6.31
N ASP A 95 -7.25 -15.38 -6.36
CA ASP A 95 -7.63 -16.17 -7.53
C ASP A 95 -7.76 -15.30 -8.79
N ILE A 96 -8.43 -14.15 -8.65
CA ILE A 96 -8.57 -13.16 -9.74
C ILE A 96 -7.21 -12.63 -10.19
N LEU A 97 -6.35 -12.29 -9.25
CA LEU A 97 -5.03 -11.78 -9.62
C LEU A 97 -4.21 -12.83 -10.39
N ASN A 98 -4.25 -14.09 -9.95
CA ASN A 98 -3.56 -15.19 -10.63
C ASN A 98 -4.09 -15.44 -12.05
N GLU A 99 -5.39 -15.17 -12.30
CA GLU A 99 -5.95 -15.22 -13.64
C GLU A 99 -5.43 -14.10 -14.55
N GLU A 100 -5.32 -12.88 -14.02
CA GLU A 100 -4.95 -11.69 -14.79
C GLU A 100 -3.42 -11.47 -14.90
N TYR A 101 -2.67 -11.95 -13.90
CA TYR A 101 -1.23 -11.80 -13.79
C TYR A 101 -0.61 -13.06 -13.16
N PRO A 102 -0.34 -14.11 -13.95
CA PRO A 102 0.02 -15.43 -13.45
C PRO A 102 1.50 -15.53 -13.03
N TYR A 103 1.99 -14.57 -12.29
CA TYR A 103 3.34 -14.58 -11.73
C TYR A 103 3.25 -14.65 -10.20
N PRO A 104 3.75 -15.73 -9.59
CA PRO A 104 3.69 -15.88 -8.14
C PRO A 104 4.59 -14.86 -7.43
N TYR A 105 4.26 -14.58 -6.19
CA TYR A 105 5.05 -13.74 -5.28
C TYR A 105 5.19 -12.25 -5.65
N CYS A 106 4.33 -11.74 -6.52
CA CYS A 106 4.33 -10.31 -6.90
C CYS A 106 3.09 -9.56 -6.40
N TYR A 107 2.43 -10.06 -5.36
CA TYR A 107 1.29 -9.39 -4.74
C TYR A 107 1.38 -9.47 -3.22
N ALA A 108 1.05 -8.37 -2.59
CA ALA A 108 0.98 -8.22 -1.16
C ALA A 108 -0.48 -8.05 -0.74
N GLY A 109 -0.76 -8.52 0.42
CA GLY A 109 -2.09 -8.41 1.00
C GLY A 109 -2.09 -7.53 2.23
N CYS A 110 -3.11 -7.75 2.98
CA CYS A 110 -3.42 -7.15 4.24
C CYS A 110 -2.30 -7.24 5.27
N ASP A 111 -2.47 -6.47 6.32
CA ASP A 111 -1.68 -6.62 7.54
C ASP A 111 -1.79 -8.05 8.08
N VAL A 112 -0.77 -8.48 8.78
CA VAL A 112 -0.69 -9.84 9.38
C VAL A 112 -1.85 -10.19 10.33
N THR A 113 -2.62 -9.19 10.75
CA THR A 113 -3.82 -9.35 11.59
C THR A 113 -5.14 -9.37 10.81
N ALA A 114 -5.10 -9.12 9.51
CA ALA A 114 -6.32 -9.05 8.70
C ALA A 114 -6.81 -10.46 8.33
N ARG A 115 -8.11 -10.57 8.11
CA ARG A 115 -8.74 -11.83 7.68
C ARG A 115 -8.24 -12.24 6.30
N GLY A 116 -7.87 -13.49 6.13
CA GLY A 116 -7.42 -14.02 4.86
C GLY A 116 -6.01 -13.61 4.45
N HIS A 117 -5.23 -13.03 5.38
CA HIS A 117 -3.82 -12.67 5.12
C HIS A 117 -2.97 -13.86 4.67
N GLU A 118 -3.31 -15.05 5.12
CA GLU A 118 -2.65 -16.32 4.75
C GLU A 118 -2.75 -16.65 3.25
N SER A 119 -3.66 -16.00 2.53
CA SER A 119 -3.79 -16.18 1.07
C SER A 119 -2.73 -15.41 0.27
N PHE A 120 -2.00 -14.51 0.91
CA PHE A 120 -1.02 -13.64 0.25
C PHE A 120 0.41 -14.12 0.51
N PRO A 121 1.28 -14.13 -0.51
CA PRO A 121 2.67 -14.54 -0.34
C PRO A 121 3.55 -13.48 0.32
N ILE A 122 3.12 -12.22 0.30
CA ILE A 122 3.79 -11.10 0.94
C ILE A 122 2.81 -10.46 1.89
N HIS A 123 3.23 -10.30 3.15
CA HIS A 123 2.41 -9.67 4.17
C HIS A 123 2.88 -8.25 4.45
N PHE A 124 1.94 -7.36 4.71
CA PHE A 124 2.27 -6.06 5.22
C PHE A 124 2.48 -6.08 6.73
N THR A 125 3.44 -5.31 7.18
CA THR A 125 3.68 -5.08 8.59
C THR A 125 3.93 -3.60 8.84
N HIS A 126 3.66 -3.17 10.06
CA HIS A 126 4.08 -1.86 10.53
C HIS A 126 5.43 -1.99 11.22
N PRO A 127 6.35 -1.06 11.01
CA PRO A 127 7.69 -1.15 11.60
C PRO A 127 7.66 -1.04 13.13
N MET A 128 6.54 -0.57 13.70
CA MET A 128 6.55 -0.13 15.08
C MET A 128 5.21 -0.10 15.76
N ASN A 129 5.25 -0.32 17.06
CA ASN A 129 4.21 0.10 17.99
C ASN A 129 4.47 1.57 18.37
N GLY A 130 3.92 2.53 17.64
CA GLY A 130 4.08 3.95 17.93
C GLY A 130 5.50 4.49 17.73
N GLY A 131 5.58 5.69 17.29
CA GLY A 131 6.71 6.58 17.13
C GLY A 131 8.15 6.07 17.19
N GLY A 132 8.80 5.89 16.07
CA GLY A 132 10.26 5.94 15.94
C GLY A 132 11.08 4.81 16.54
N GLY A 133 10.52 3.66 16.84
CA GLY A 133 11.26 2.52 17.39
C GLY A 133 11.93 1.62 16.36
N ALA A 134 12.67 0.64 16.84
CA ALA A 134 13.22 -0.40 15.99
C ALA A 134 12.12 -1.28 15.39
N PHE A 135 12.38 -1.82 14.21
CA PHE A 135 11.51 -2.77 13.55
C PHE A 135 11.27 -3.99 14.46
N ASN A 136 10.01 -4.24 14.81
CA ASN A 136 9.66 -5.39 15.65
C ASN A 136 9.50 -6.65 14.79
N THR A 137 10.42 -7.58 14.96
CA THR A 137 10.45 -8.86 14.24
C THR A 137 10.02 -10.06 15.09
N GLU A 138 9.65 -9.86 16.36
CA GLU A 138 9.42 -10.95 17.31
C GLU A 138 8.31 -11.92 16.89
N ASN A 139 7.31 -11.42 16.16
CA ASN A 139 6.15 -12.20 15.73
C ASN A 139 6.12 -12.49 14.23
N LEU A 140 7.23 -12.31 13.53
CA LEU A 140 7.29 -12.57 12.09
C LEU A 140 7.69 -14.02 11.81
N ASP A 141 6.98 -14.67 10.91
CA ASP A 141 7.35 -15.98 10.41
C ASP A 141 8.53 -15.84 9.42
N PRO A 142 9.71 -16.45 9.69
CA PRO A 142 10.88 -16.32 8.82
C PRO A 142 10.69 -16.94 7.41
N LYS A 143 9.60 -17.64 7.16
CA LYS A 143 9.26 -18.23 5.87
C LYS A 143 8.41 -17.32 4.99
N ILE A 144 7.94 -16.21 5.53
CA ILE A 144 7.07 -15.25 4.84
C ILE A 144 7.86 -13.98 4.53
N SER A 145 7.66 -13.42 3.35
CA SER A 145 8.18 -12.11 2.99
C SER A 145 7.30 -11.02 3.58
N TYR A 146 7.93 -10.06 4.22
CA TYR A 146 7.23 -8.92 4.79
C TYR A 146 7.65 -7.63 4.13
N PHE A 147 6.70 -6.72 4.00
CA PHE A 147 6.91 -5.40 3.48
C PHE A 147 6.29 -4.36 4.42
N THR A 148 7.07 -3.35 4.78
CA THR A 148 6.55 -2.20 5.52
C THR A 148 5.87 -1.26 4.54
N ARG A 149 4.55 -1.24 4.55
CA ARG A 149 3.75 -0.48 3.58
C ARG A 149 3.71 1.02 3.87
N GLU A 150 3.81 1.38 5.13
CA GLU A 150 3.75 2.76 5.62
C GLU A 150 4.75 2.93 6.74
N TRP A 151 5.49 4.03 6.71
CA TRP A 151 6.40 4.38 7.78
C TRP A 151 6.63 5.89 7.82
N GLY A 152 7.20 6.39 8.93
CA GLY A 152 7.37 7.84 9.11
C GLY A 152 6.11 8.55 9.62
N ASP A 153 5.02 7.83 9.79
CA ASP A 153 3.79 8.32 10.40
C ASP A 153 3.85 8.14 11.92
N ASN A 154 4.77 8.84 12.54
CA ASN A 154 5.05 8.77 13.98
C ASN A 154 3.99 9.52 14.77
N VAL A 155 2.79 9.02 14.82
CA VAL A 155 1.72 9.61 15.61
C VAL A 155 1.46 8.75 16.83
N ASP A 156 1.78 9.29 18.00
CA ASP A 156 1.46 8.67 19.27
C ASP A 156 -0.06 8.60 19.51
N ASP A 157 -0.79 9.50 18.89
CA ASP A 157 -2.24 9.58 18.95
C ASP A 157 -2.83 10.01 17.60
N TRP A 158 -3.54 9.10 16.95
CA TRP A 158 -4.25 9.37 15.70
C TRP A 158 -5.30 10.47 15.81
N ASN A 159 -5.80 10.75 17.01
CA ASN A 159 -6.74 11.82 17.28
C ASN A 159 -6.04 13.16 17.57
N SER A 160 -4.74 13.16 17.82
CA SER A 160 -3.98 14.37 18.06
C SER A 160 -3.63 15.09 16.77
N HIS A 161 -4.44 16.04 16.39
CA HIS A 161 -4.17 16.89 15.23
C HIS A 161 -3.00 17.87 15.47
N ASN A 162 -2.48 17.92 16.67
CA ASN A 162 -1.41 18.81 17.11
C ASN A 162 -0.07 18.08 17.31
N SER A 163 0.03 16.82 16.96
CA SER A 163 1.28 16.10 17.04
C SER A 163 2.33 16.69 16.08
N PRO A 164 3.59 16.87 16.50
CA PRO A 164 4.66 17.33 15.62
C PRO A 164 4.88 16.45 14.39
N SER A 165 4.48 15.18 14.46
CA SER A 165 4.59 14.23 13.37
C SER A 165 3.46 14.34 12.32
N ARG A 166 2.36 15.00 12.65
CA ARG A 166 1.28 15.33 11.72
C ARG A 166 1.35 16.79 11.33
N VAL A 167 1.99 17.07 10.21
CA VAL A 167 2.18 18.44 9.78
C VAL A 167 1.11 18.90 8.82
N ASN A 168 0.48 19.99 9.18
CA ASN A 168 -0.27 20.82 8.27
C ASN A 168 0.64 21.97 7.79
N ARG A 169 0.67 22.24 6.49
CA ARG A 169 1.45 23.35 5.91
C ARG A 169 1.12 24.71 6.55
N GLY A 170 -0.09 24.87 7.09
CA GLY A 170 -0.52 26.07 7.81
C GLY A 170 0.17 26.26 9.18
N TRP A 171 0.88 25.28 9.70
CA TRP A 171 1.57 25.37 10.98
C TRP A 171 3.00 25.93 10.88
N GLY A 172 3.49 26.15 9.67
CA GLY A 172 4.80 26.74 9.41
C GLY A 172 5.90 25.72 9.18
N GLU A 173 7.14 26.23 9.10
CA GLU A 173 8.31 25.43 8.70
C GLU A 173 8.81 24.50 9.81
N VAL A 174 8.71 24.91 11.08
CA VAL A 174 9.29 24.15 12.21
C VAL A 174 8.67 22.76 12.35
N PRO A 175 7.34 22.57 12.35
CA PRO A 175 6.75 21.25 12.34
C PRO A 175 7.17 20.40 11.14
N MET A 176 7.29 21.00 9.95
CA MET A 176 7.74 20.31 8.75
C MET A 176 9.19 19.81 8.86
N LEU A 177 10.08 20.62 9.48
CA LEU A 177 11.47 20.23 9.73
C LEU A 177 11.56 19.11 10.77
N ILE A 178 10.74 19.14 11.83
CA ILE A 178 10.67 18.08 12.82
C ILE A 178 10.23 16.76 12.17
N GLN A 179 9.21 16.80 11.32
CA GLN A 179 8.79 15.62 10.58
C GLN A 179 9.90 15.10 9.66
N ALA A 180 10.55 15.99 8.91
CA ALA A 180 11.65 15.62 8.02
C ALA A 180 12.83 14.99 8.75
N GLN A 181 13.08 15.37 10.00
CA GLN A 181 14.13 14.75 10.84
C GLN A 181 13.74 13.35 11.33
N GLY A 182 12.46 13.03 11.34
CA GLY A 182 11.95 11.70 11.70
C GLY A 182 12.12 10.65 10.59
N TYR A 183 12.35 11.08 9.37
CA TYR A 183 12.63 10.20 8.22
C TYR A 183 14.12 9.90 8.09
#